data_81d487f478ce8f56670241bf8451ba2e
#
_entry.id   81d487f478ce8f56670241bf8451ba2e
#
_cell.length_a   1.000
_cell.length_b   1.000
_cell.length_c   1.000
_cell.angle_alpha   90.00
_cell.angle_beta   90.00
_cell.angle_gamma   90.00
#
_symmetry.space_group_name_H-M   'P 1'
#
loop_
_entity.id
_entity.type
_entity.pdbx_description
1 polymer ?
#
loop_
_entity_poly.entity_id
_entity_poly.type
_entity_poly.pdbx_seq_one_letter_code
_entity_poly.pdbx_strand_id
1 'polypeptide(L)'
;VSKSKPTKDLTPGRLGYAFDWERLDELEERGSDAELVLKQYRDTFPKFDTTADPLGVLKVFDQGQQGSCQGNALAQVFSICYFLATGRHETFSRSAGYYLAQKRDGISGDKGSTLSGGQWVATQHGMCLESDWPYPSRYNPAMPPSAEGKFNFKLKATKPLKDIDSVLAWLDSSLPIQIGLTWNGTCDQEVVSNYSSRSGGGHSTVFWQRRASGNIVNINSWGTRWNGDGVHEWTVDSVKEALRGRWTVFIGYAPDGMSFPAPKAIS
;
A
#
# COMPACT_ATOMS: atom_id res chain seq x y z
N VAL A 1 29.20 13.62 4.45
CA VAL A 1 28.24 14.65 4.88
C VAL A 1 27.20 13.92 5.69
N SER A 2 27.21 14.12 7.03
CA SER A 2 26.26 13.51 7.99
C SER A 2 24.83 13.94 7.60
N LYS A 3 24.01 12.97 7.18
CA LYS A 3 22.58 13.19 6.91
C LYS A 3 21.87 13.37 8.26
N SER A 4 21.50 14.57 8.63
CA SER A 4 20.70 14.83 9.83
C SER A 4 19.37 14.08 9.76
N LYS A 5 19.10 13.24 10.77
CA LYS A 5 17.79 12.59 10.94
C LYS A 5 16.71 13.67 11.08
N PRO A 6 15.58 13.57 10.39
CA PRO A 6 14.49 14.48 10.64
C PRO A 6 14.01 14.34 12.06
N THR A 7 13.78 15.45 12.73
CA THR A 7 13.18 15.50 14.05
C THR A 7 11.77 14.91 13.97
N LYS A 8 11.54 13.91 14.81
CA LYS A 8 10.28 13.19 14.95
C LYS A 8 9.17 14.13 15.46
N ASP A 9 8.41 14.68 14.54
CA ASP A 9 7.05 15.14 14.85
C ASP A 9 6.07 14.24 14.07
N LEU A 10 6.01 12.98 14.52
CA LEU A 10 4.91 12.11 14.16
C LEU A 10 3.76 12.48 15.10
N THR A 11 2.91 13.40 14.67
CA THR A 11 1.66 13.69 15.38
C THR A 11 0.89 12.39 15.51
N PRO A 12 0.51 11.94 16.73
CA PRO A 12 -0.38 10.79 16.87
C PRO A 12 -1.68 11.10 16.12
N GLY A 13 -2.03 10.27 15.14
CA GLY A 13 -3.17 10.53 14.29
C GLY A 13 -2.99 9.95 12.89
N ARG A 14 -3.62 10.53 11.91
CA ARG A 14 -3.76 10.00 10.54
C ARG A 14 -2.47 9.79 9.73
N LEU A 15 -1.32 10.30 10.18
CA LEU A 15 -0.04 10.17 9.51
C LEU A 15 0.87 9.23 10.30
N GLY A 16 1.32 8.15 9.70
CA GLY A 16 2.07 7.10 10.42
C GLY A 16 3.05 6.32 9.54
N TYR A 17 3.44 6.86 8.39
CA TYR A 17 4.52 6.28 7.61
C TYR A 17 5.87 6.71 8.20
N ALA A 18 6.66 5.73 8.64
CA ALA A 18 8.04 5.94 9.05
C ALA A 18 8.96 5.80 7.83
N PHE A 19 9.79 6.81 7.58
CA PHE A 19 10.63 6.83 6.38
C PHE A 19 11.74 5.76 6.40
N ASP A 20 11.96 5.10 5.25
CA ASP A 20 12.79 3.91 5.06
C ASP A 20 14.23 4.18 4.61
N TRP A 21 14.78 5.38 4.77
CA TRP A 21 16.06 5.76 4.15
C TRP A 21 17.27 4.89 4.48
N GLU A 22 17.22 4.14 5.59
CA GLU A 22 18.31 3.24 5.99
C GLU A 22 18.20 1.85 5.32
N ARG A 23 17.09 1.57 4.61
CA ARG A 23 16.77 0.24 4.06
C ARG A 23 16.30 0.25 2.62
N LEU A 24 16.55 1.34 1.89
CA LEU A 24 16.19 1.42 0.46
C LEU A 24 16.90 0.33 -0.36
N ASP A 25 18.13 -0.01 0.00
CA ASP A 25 18.92 -1.06 -0.67
C ASP A 25 18.25 -2.43 -0.49
N GLU A 26 17.68 -2.72 0.68
CA GLU A 26 16.92 -3.96 0.91
C GLU A 26 15.68 -4.09 0.02
N LEU A 27 15.04 -2.97 -0.34
CA LEU A 27 13.91 -2.97 -1.25
C LEU A 27 14.33 -3.34 -2.67
N GLU A 28 15.55 -2.94 -3.08
CA GLU A 28 16.09 -3.23 -4.40
C GLU A 28 16.49 -4.70 -4.55
N GLU A 29 17.14 -5.27 -3.54
CA GLU A 29 17.58 -6.68 -3.55
C GLU A 29 16.42 -7.69 -3.63
N ARG A 30 15.21 -7.27 -3.18
CA ARG A 30 14.01 -8.12 -3.19
C ARG A 30 13.16 -8.00 -4.45
N GLY A 31 13.53 -7.10 -5.36
CA GLY A 31 12.88 -6.95 -6.65
C GLY A 31 13.19 -8.15 -7.54
N SER A 32 12.27 -9.08 -7.66
CA SER A 32 12.33 -10.13 -8.69
C SER A 32 12.15 -9.56 -10.09
N ASP A 33 12.41 -10.35 -11.14
CA ASP A 33 12.28 -10.02 -12.57
C ASP A 33 10.93 -9.37 -12.94
N ALA A 34 10.77 -8.12 -12.55
CA ALA A 34 9.51 -7.41 -12.68
C ALA A 34 9.11 -7.18 -14.15
N GLU A 35 10.07 -7.13 -15.09
CA GLU A 35 9.74 -7.06 -16.52
C GLU A 35 9.10 -8.35 -17.04
N LEU A 36 9.58 -9.51 -16.57
CA LEU A 36 8.98 -10.80 -16.92
C LEU A 36 7.57 -10.91 -16.33
N VAL A 37 7.40 -10.49 -15.08
CA VAL A 37 6.11 -10.45 -14.39
C VAL A 37 5.15 -9.51 -15.12
N LEU A 38 5.55 -8.29 -15.46
CA LEU A 38 4.73 -7.33 -16.19
C LEU A 38 4.29 -7.86 -17.55
N LYS A 39 5.19 -8.54 -18.28
CA LYS A 39 4.86 -9.15 -19.57
C LYS A 39 3.81 -10.25 -19.40
N GLN A 40 3.98 -11.13 -18.44
CA GLN A 40 3.05 -12.21 -18.12
C GLN A 40 1.67 -11.67 -17.76
N TYR A 41 1.60 -10.58 -16.96
CA TYR A 41 0.33 -9.95 -16.59
C TYR A 41 -0.35 -9.24 -17.74
N ARG A 42 0.38 -8.54 -18.61
CA ARG A 42 -0.18 -7.92 -19.83
C ARG A 42 -0.84 -8.93 -20.76
N ASP A 43 -0.28 -10.14 -20.82
CA ASP A 43 -0.74 -11.19 -21.73
C ASP A 43 -1.86 -12.05 -21.12
N THR A 44 -1.96 -12.14 -19.80
CA THR A 44 -2.82 -13.11 -19.09
C THR A 44 -4.08 -12.50 -18.49
N PHE A 45 -4.06 -11.23 -18.10
CA PHE A 45 -5.21 -10.59 -17.46
C PHE A 45 -5.98 -9.71 -18.46
N PRO A 46 -7.33 -9.85 -18.50
CA PRO A 46 -8.13 -8.92 -19.28
C PRO A 46 -7.84 -7.50 -18.76
N LYS A 47 -7.63 -6.58 -19.70
CA LYS A 47 -7.58 -5.15 -19.36
C LYS A 47 -8.88 -4.86 -18.62
N PHE A 48 -8.78 -4.58 -17.32
CA PHE A 48 -9.93 -4.09 -16.58
C PHE A 48 -10.43 -2.85 -17.30
N ASP A 49 -11.72 -2.80 -17.55
CA ASP A 49 -12.36 -1.57 -18.02
C ASP A 49 -12.17 -0.54 -16.90
N THR A 50 -11.19 0.34 -17.10
CA THR A 50 -10.87 1.42 -16.14
C THR A 50 -11.99 2.46 -16.05
N THR A 51 -13.04 2.33 -16.86
CA THR A 51 -14.26 3.15 -16.77
C THR A 51 -15.26 2.57 -15.75
N ALA A 52 -15.17 1.27 -15.42
CA ALA A 52 -15.94 0.70 -14.32
C ALA A 52 -15.38 1.24 -13.00
N ASP A 53 -16.26 1.66 -12.10
CA ASP A 53 -15.88 2.15 -10.77
C ASP A 53 -15.13 1.06 -10.00
N PRO A 54 -13.79 1.16 -9.82
CA PRO A 54 -13.03 0.14 -9.13
C PRO A 54 -13.45 -0.01 -7.68
N LEU A 55 -14.14 1.00 -7.12
CA LEU A 55 -14.51 1.08 -5.73
C LEU A 55 -15.85 0.40 -5.43
N GLY A 56 -16.70 0.16 -6.42
CA GLY A 56 -17.90 -0.68 -6.22
C GLY A 56 -17.54 -2.10 -5.74
N VAL A 57 -16.27 -2.44 -5.79
CA VAL A 57 -15.73 -3.77 -5.54
C VAL A 57 -14.79 -3.82 -4.35
N LEU A 58 -14.11 -2.72 -3.99
CA LEU A 58 -13.12 -2.68 -2.93
C LEU A 58 -13.59 -1.84 -1.75
N LYS A 59 -13.37 -2.37 -0.55
CA LYS A 59 -13.65 -1.63 0.69
C LYS A 59 -12.55 -0.58 0.91
N VAL A 60 -12.95 0.69 0.97
CA VAL A 60 -12.08 1.76 1.46
C VAL A 60 -11.96 1.66 2.98
N PHE A 61 -10.74 1.63 3.49
CA PHE A 61 -10.48 1.52 4.92
C PHE A 61 -10.57 2.87 5.64
N ASP A 62 -10.88 2.81 6.94
CA ASP A 62 -10.71 3.92 7.85
C ASP A 62 -9.75 3.51 8.97
N GLN A 63 -8.56 4.11 9.00
CA GLN A 63 -7.55 3.85 10.02
C GLN A 63 -7.86 4.53 11.37
N GLY A 64 -8.87 5.39 11.41
CA GLY A 64 -9.23 6.16 12.60
C GLY A 64 -8.09 7.07 13.04
N GLN A 65 -7.73 7.01 14.33
CA GLN A 65 -6.68 7.82 14.93
C GLN A 65 -5.33 7.09 15.06
N GLN A 66 -5.20 5.88 14.52
CA GLN A 66 -3.95 5.13 14.60
C GLN A 66 -2.98 5.53 13.48
N GLY A 67 -1.69 5.57 13.79
CA GLY A 67 -0.60 5.80 12.84
C GLY A 67 -0.35 4.62 11.89
N SER A 68 -1.39 3.92 11.45
CA SER A 68 -1.34 2.63 10.76
C SER A 68 -1.54 2.72 9.25
N CYS A 69 -1.32 3.90 8.64
CA CYS A 69 -1.54 4.10 7.20
C CYS A 69 -0.80 3.07 6.33
N GLN A 70 0.44 2.71 6.70
CA GLN A 70 1.22 1.70 5.98
C GLN A 70 0.52 0.33 6.01
N GLY A 71 0.04 -0.13 7.18
CA GLY A 71 -0.67 -1.41 7.30
C GLY A 71 -2.02 -1.42 6.57
N ASN A 72 -2.75 -0.29 6.59
CA ASN A 72 -3.98 -0.13 5.82
C ASN A 72 -3.70 -0.18 4.31
N ALA A 73 -2.68 0.53 3.83
CA ALA A 73 -2.28 0.51 2.42
C ALA A 73 -1.82 -0.88 1.99
N LEU A 74 -1.05 -1.60 2.82
CA LEU A 74 -0.64 -2.96 2.52
C LEU A 74 -1.84 -3.93 2.43
N ALA A 75 -2.78 -3.83 3.36
CA ALA A 75 -4.00 -4.64 3.33
C ALA A 75 -4.84 -4.35 2.06
N GLN A 76 -4.88 -3.09 1.62
CA GLN A 76 -5.53 -2.70 0.36
C GLN A 76 -4.84 -3.33 -0.85
N VAL A 77 -3.49 -3.31 -0.89
CA VAL A 77 -2.69 -3.99 -1.92
C VAL A 77 -3.03 -5.48 -1.99
N PHE A 78 -3.09 -6.16 -0.84
CA PHE A 78 -3.45 -7.59 -0.80
C PHE A 78 -4.86 -7.83 -1.30
N SER A 79 -5.84 -6.99 -0.93
CA SER A 79 -7.22 -7.11 -1.40
C SER A 79 -7.31 -6.95 -2.93
N ILE A 80 -6.56 -6.00 -3.50
CA ILE A 80 -6.47 -5.80 -4.96
C ILE A 80 -5.81 -7.02 -5.62
N CYS A 81 -4.64 -7.45 -5.14
CA CYS A 81 -3.94 -8.60 -5.71
C CYS A 81 -4.76 -9.88 -5.64
N TYR A 82 -5.48 -10.10 -4.53
CA TYR A 82 -6.38 -11.24 -4.39
C TYR A 82 -7.53 -11.19 -5.39
N PHE A 83 -8.15 -10.02 -5.55
CA PHE A 83 -9.19 -9.82 -6.55
C PHE A 83 -8.69 -10.07 -7.97
N LEU A 84 -7.53 -9.51 -8.32
CA LEU A 84 -6.91 -9.73 -9.64
C LEU A 84 -6.64 -11.21 -9.91
N ALA A 85 -6.19 -11.95 -8.90
CA ALA A 85 -5.86 -13.36 -9.05
C ALA A 85 -7.07 -14.30 -9.07
N THR A 86 -8.17 -13.94 -8.40
CA THR A 86 -9.27 -14.88 -8.13
C THR A 86 -10.64 -14.42 -8.60
N GLY A 87 -10.79 -13.13 -8.92
CA GLY A 87 -12.09 -12.50 -9.17
C GLY A 87 -12.96 -12.37 -7.92
N ARG A 88 -12.42 -12.67 -6.72
CA ARG A 88 -13.15 -12.63 -5.45
C ARG A 88 -12.63 -11.51 -4.56
N HIS A 89 -13.50 -11.04 -3.66
CA HIS A 89 -13.15 -10.02 -2.70
C HIS A 89 -12.84 -10.64 -1.35
N GLU A 90 -11.68 -10.28 -0.79
CA GLU A 90 -11.32 -10.56 0.58
C GLU A 90 -10.74 -9.31 1.24
N THR A 91 -10.99 -9.18 2.53
CA THR A 91 -10.42 -8.10 3.34
C THR A 91 -9.25 -8.66 4.13
N PHE A 92 -8.06 -8.14 3.89
CA PHE A 92 -6.85 -8.54 4.59
C PHE A 92 -6.64 -7.73 5.87
N SER A 93 -5.93 -8.32 6.84
CA SER A 93 -5.76 -7.75 8.16
C SER A 93 -4.84 -6.52 8.14
N ARG A 94 -5.43 -5.36 8.41
CA ARG A 94 -4.70 -4.11 8.62
C ARG A 94 -3.80 -4.18 9.85
N SER A 95 -4.25 -4.91 10.88
CA SER A 95 -3.46 -5.18 12.09
C SER A 95 -2.20 -5.98 11.77
N ALA A 96 -2.31 -7.05 11.00
CA ALA A 96 -1.15 -7.84 10.57
C ALA A 96 -0.16 -6.98 9.79
N GLY A 97 -0.63 -6.22 8.80
CA GLY A 97 0.21 -5.31 8.02
C GLY A 97 0.94 -4.28 8.86
N TYR A 98 0.30 -3.75 9.90
CA TYR A 98 0.87 -2.70 10.74
C TYR A 98 1.79 -3.26 11.84
N TYR A 99 1.26 -4.13 12.69
CA TYR A 99 1.99 -4.54 13.89
C TYR A 99 3.16 -5.48 13.58
N LEU A 100 3.05 -6.33 12.55
CA LEU A 100 4.16 -7.18 12.13
C LEU A 100 5.30 -6.37 11.49
N ALA A 101 4.97 -5.34 10.71
CA ALA A 101 5.98 -4.40 10.20
C ALA A 101 6.69 -3.67 11.34
N GLN A 102 5.94 -3.15 12.33
CA GLN A 102 6.51 -2.53 13.52
C GLN A 102 7.44 -3.50 14.29
N LYS A 103 6.97 -4.72 14.52
CA LYS A 103 7.75 -5.75 15.23
C LYS A 103 9.08 -6.04 14.54
N ARG A 104 9.06 -6.17 13.21
CA ARG A 104 10.28 -6.34 12.41
C ARG A 104 11.24 -5.16 12.57
N ASP A 105 10.71 -3.95 12.55
CA ASP A 105 11.50 -2.72 12.54
C ASP A 105 11.90 -2.23 13.93
N GLY A 106 11.48 -2.94 15.00
CA GLY A 106 11.73 -2.54 16.39
C GLY A 106 11.00 -1.27 16.79
N ILE A 107 9.89 -0.94 16.12
CA ILE A 107 9.04 0.22 16.44
C ILE A 107 8.01 -0.20 17.48
N SER A 108 7.85 0.57 18.53
CA SER A 108 6.88 0.34 19.59
C SER A 108 5.96 1.55 19.80
N GLY A 109 4.73 1.30 20.23
CA GLY A 109 3.70 2.31 20.37
C GLY A 109 3.10 2.71 19.00
N ASP A 110 2.14 3.61 19.01
CA ASP A 110 1.46 4.07 17.79
C ASP A 110 2.30 5.13 17.04
N LYS A 111 3.43 4.69 16.50
CA LYS A 111 4.45 5.55 15.88
C LYS A 111 4.68 5.30 14.39
N GLY A 112 3.70 4.67 13.73
CA GLY A 112 3.84 4.32 12.33
C GLY A 112 4.62 3.02 12.10
N SER A 113 4.80 2.68 10.85
CA SER A 113 5.64 1.57 10.36
C SER A 113 6.25 1.92 9.01
N THR A 114 7.21 1.13 8.53
CA THR A 114 7.94 1.39 7.30
C THR A 114 7.36 0.60 6.12
N LEU A 115 7.60 1.05 4.88
CA LEU A 115 7.24 0.29 3.70
C LEU A 115 8.11 -0.96 3.56
N SER A 116 9.39 -0.92 3.95
CA SER A 116 10.27 -2.09 3.96
C SER A 116 9.78 -3.15 4.95
N GLY A 117 9.28 -2.73 6.12
CA GLY A 117 8.59 -3.61 7.06
C GLY A 117 7.36 -4.25 6.45
N GLY A 118 6.54 -3.46 5.77
CA GLY A 118 5.37 -3.94 5.04
C GLY A 118 5.72 -4.90 3.90
N GLN A 119 6.75 -4.61 3.11
CA GLN A 119 7.24 -5.50 2.07
C GLN A 119 7.72 -6.84 2.65
N TRP A 120 8.42 -6.82 3.79
CA TRP A 120 8.81 -8.04 4.48
C TRP A 120 7.58 -8.85 4.93
N VAL A 121 6.56 -8.20 5.48
CA VAL A 121 5.28 -8.87 5.79
C VAL A 121 4.71 -9.49 4.54
N ALA A 122 4.64 -8.74 3.44
CA ALA A 122 4.07 -9.22 2.19
C ALA A 122 4.77 -10.44 1.62
N THR A 123 6.11 -10.48 1.67
CA THR A 123 6.91 -11.45 0.91
C THR A 123 7.45 -12.60 1.77
N GLN A 124 7.75 -12.35 3.04
CA GLN A 124 8.43 -13.31 3.91
C GLN A 124 7.50 -13.86 5.00
N HIS A 125 6.83 -12.99 5.76
CA HIS A 125 5.98 -13.42 6.85
C HIS A 125 4.63 -13.96 6.35
N GLY A 126 3.95 -13.19 5.54
CA GLY A 126 2.58 -13.43 5.08
C GLY A 126 1.54 -12.60 5.81
N MET A 127 0.37 -12.51 5.20
CA MET A 127 -0.82 -11.84 5.71
C MET A 127 -1.89 -12.87 6.10
N CYS A 128 -2.80 -12.48 6.99
CA CYS A 128 -4.04 -13.18 7.30
C CYS A 128 -5.25 -12.33 6.91
N LEU A 129 -6.44 -12.88 7.01
CA LEU A 129 -7.67 -12.14 6.76
C LEU A 129 -8.01 -11.20 7.94
N GLU A 130 -8.78 -10.15 7.66
CA GLU A 130 -9.28 -9.22 8.68
C GLU A 130 -10.18 -9.93 9.71
N SER A 131 -10.87 -11.01 9.30
CA SER A 131 -11.65 -11.85 10.22
C SER A 131 -10.80 -12.63 11.22
N ASP A 132 -9.54 -12.91 10.88
CA ASP A 132 -8.61 -13.64 11.78
C ASP A 132 -7.93 -12.69 12.76
N TRP A 133 -7.55 -11.49 12.31
CA TRP A 133 -7.00 -10.43 13.15
C TRP A 133 -7.70 -9.10 12.85
N PRO A 134 -8.84 -8.84 13.50
CA PRO A 134 -9.63 -7.64 13.29
C PRO A 134 -8.87 -6.36 13.64
N TYR A 135 -9.16 -5.29 12.91
CA TYR A 135 -8.57 -3.99 13.16
C TYR A 135 -9.25 -3.33 14.38
N PRO A 136 -8.50 -3.00 15.45
CA PRO A 136 -9.08 -2.46 16.66
C PRO A 136 -9.33 -0.95 16.53
N SER A 137 -10.27 -0.43 17.31
CA SER A 137 -10.56 1.01 17.37
C SER A 137 -9.44 1.85 18.00
N ARG A 138 -8.53 1.21 18.74
CA ARG A 138 -7.37 1.82 19.39
C ARG A 138 -6.14 0.94 19.18
N TYR A 139 -4.95 1.53 19.28
CA TYR A 139 -3.70 0.80 19.18
C TYR A 139 -3.68 -0.41 20.13
N ASN A 140 -3.59 -1.59 19.55
CA ASN A 140 -3.48 -2.85 20.26
C ASN A 140 -2.68 -3.86 19.43
N PRO A 141 -1.38 -4.03 19.67
CA PRO A 141 -0.51 -4.91 18.89
C PRO A 141 -0.65 -6.40 19.28
N ALA A 142 -1.51 -6.74 20.24
CA ALA A 142 -1.71 -8.11 20.68
C ALA A 142 -2.35 -8.93 19.56
N MET A 143 -1.62 -9.95 19.09
CA MET A 143 -2.15 -10.90 18.12
C MET A 143 -3.18 -11.82 18.79
N PRO A 144 -4.41 -11.91 18.27
CA PRO A 144 -5.40 -12.81 18.84
C PRO A 144 -5.10 -14.27 18.49
N PRO A 145 -5.54 -15.25 19.31
CA PRO A 145 -5.36 -16.67 19.01
C PRO A 145 -5.97 -17.09 17.66
N SER A 146 -7.00 -16.39 17.19
CA SER A 146 -7.63 -16.64 15.88
C SER A 146 -6.70 -16.42 14.69
N ALA A 147 -5.61 -15.64 14.85
CA ALA A 147 -4.64 -15.38 13.79
C ALA A 147 -3.46 -16.37 13.79
N GLU A 148 -3.29 -17.17 14.84
CA GLU A 148 -2.16 -18.10 14.92
C GLU A 148 -2.17 -19.09 13.74
N GLY A 149 -1.01 -19.21 13.06
CA GLY A 149 -0.83 -20.12 11.94
C GLY A 149 -1.58 -19.74 10.65
N LYS A 150 -2.18 -18.55 10.56
CA LYS A 150 -3.00 -18.14 9.41
C LYS A 150 -2.35 -17.16 8.44
N PHE A 151 -1.05 -16.92 8.57
CA PHE A 151 -0.29 -16.04 7.70
C PHE A 151 0.10 -16.71 6.37
N ASN A 152 -0.91 -17.18 5.63
CA ASN A 152 -0.74 -18.03 4.46
C ASN A 152 -0.70 -17.27 3.14
N PHE A 153 -1.01 -15.97 3.17
CA PHE A 153 -1.06 -15.15 1.97
C PHE A 153 0.26 -14.40 1.81
N LYS A 154 0.99 -14.68 0.74
CA LYS A 154 2.26 -14.02 0.41
C LYS A 154 2.25 -13.56 -1.03
N LEU A 155 2.89 -12.43 -1.29
CA LEU A 155 3.18 -11.92 -2.63
C LEU A 155 4.63 -12.22 -2.94
N LYS A 156 4.93 -12.78 -4.10
CA LYS A 156 6.31 -13.10 -4.51
C LYS A 156 6.95 -11.94 -5.27
N ALA A 157 6.15 -11.22 -6.05
CA ALA A 157 6.64 -10.16 -6.91
C ALA A 157 6.38 -8.78 -6.32
N THR A 158 7.46 -8.10 -5.98
CA THR A 158 7.46 -6.69 -5.58
C THR A 158 8.58 -5.96 -6.32
N LYS A 159 8.38 -4.70 -6.66
CA LYS A 159 9.40 -3.86 -7.32
C LYS A 159 9.38 -2.44 -6.80
N PRO A 160 10.50 -1.88 -6.32
CA PRO A 160 10.66 -0.44 -6.16
C PRO A 160 10.55 0.26 -7.51
N LEU A 161 9.72 1.29 -7.59
CA LEU A 161 9.49 2.07 -8.80
C LEU A 161 10.13 3.45 -8.61
N LYS A 162 11.12 3.76 -9.44
CA LYS A 162 11.96 4.97 -9.27
C LYS A 162 11.70 6.07 -10.30
N ASP A 163 10.97 5.74 -11.35
CA ASP A 163 10.67 6.64 -12.45
C ASP A 163 9.20 6.55 -12.86
N ILE A 164 8.74 7.56 -13.57
CA ILE A 164 7.33 7.67 -13.94
C ILE A 164 6.92 6.61 -14.97
N ASP A 165 7.82 6.21 -15.85
CA ASP A 165 7.50 5.24 -16.90
C ASP A 165 7.25 3.86 -16.27
N SER A 166 8.06 3.47 -15.28
CA SER A 166 7.85 2.27 -14.47
C SER A 166 6.52 2.32 -13.69
N VAL A 167 6.17 3.47 -13.11
CA VAL A 167 4.89 3.67 -12.39
C VAL A 167 3.72 3.50 -13.35
N LEU A 168 3.75 4.17 -14.51
CA LEU A 168 2.68 4.10 -15.50
C LEU A 168 2.54 2.69 -16.08
N ALA A 169 3.66 2.03 -16.41
CA ALA A 169 3.66 0.65 -16.91
C ALA A 169 3.03 -0.33 -15.89
N TRP A 170 3.29 -0.11 -14.60
CA TRP A 170 2.72 -0.92 -13.53
C TRP A 170 1.19 -0.73 -13.42
N LEU A 171 0.73 0.52 -13.42
CA LEU A 171 -0.69 0.86 -13.38
C LEU A 171 -1.44 0.42 -14.64
N ASP A 172 -0.83 0.57 -15.83
CA ASP A 172 -1.40 0.12 -17.10
C ASP A 172 -1.53 -1.42 -17.18
N SER A 173 -0.82 -2.14 -16.28
CA SER A 173 -0.99 -3.57 -16.06
C SER A 173 -2.03 -3.90 -14.97
N SER A 174 -2.80 -2.90 -14.51
CA SER A 174 -3.80 -2.99 -13.42
C SER A 174 -3.23 -3.43 -12.08
N LEU A 175 -1.92 -3.30 -11.86
CA LEU A 175 -1.25 -3.69 -10.64
C LEU A 175 -1.19 -2.54 -9.62
N PRO A 176 -1.40 -2.82 -8.32
CA PRO A 176 -1.36 -1.80 -7.29
C PRO A 176 0.08 -1.37 -6.95
N ILE A 177 0.21 -0.11 -6.54
CA ILE A 177 1.45 0.47 -6.04
C ILE A 177 1.18 1.01 -4.64
N GLN A 178 1.87 0.50 -3.63
CA GLN A 178 1.91 1.13 -2.33
C GLN A 178 2.89 2.30 -2.36
N ILE A 179 2.45 3.46 -1.91
CA ILE A 179 3.29 4.66 -1.86
C ILE A 179 3.48 5.10 -0.41
N GLY A 180 4.67 5.58 -0.12
CA GLY A 180 5.01 6.31 1.10
C GLY A 180 5.61 7.64 0.70
N LEU A 181 5.06 8.73 1.19
CA LEU A 181 5.50 10.08 0.82
C LEU A 181 5.22 11.10 1.93
N THR A 182 5.70 12.31 1.75
CA THR A 182 5.32 13.45 2.57
C THR A 182 3.91 13.92 2.19
N TRP A 183 2.98 13.80 3.12
CA TRP A 183 1.59 14.24 2.95
C TRP A 183 1.39 15.63 3.52
N ASN A 184 0.78 16.51 2.76
CA ASN A 184 0.48 17.88 3.14
C ASN A 184 -0.86 18.36 2.54
N GLY A 185 -1.26 19.58 2.78
CA GLY A 185 -2.55 20.10 2.32
C GLY A 185 -2.79 20.09 0.81
N THR A 186 -1.73 19.96 -0.02
CA THR A 186 -1.94 19.77 -1.47
C THR A 186 -2.46 18.38 -1.80
N CYS A 187 -2.19 17.40 -0.93
CA CYS A 187 -2.66 16.04 -1.08
C CYS A 187 -4.14 15.86 -0.70
N ASP A 188 -4.76 16.84 -0.03
CA ASP A 188 -6.18 16.77 0.40
C ASP A 188 -7.16 17.23 -0.70
N GLN A 189 -6.64 17.57 -1.88
CA GLN A 189 -7.46 18.01 -3.02
C GLN A 189 -8.09 16.80 -3.73
N GLU A 190 -9.26 17.01 -4.34
CA GLU A 190 -9.92 16.01 -5.18
C GLU A 190 -9.03 15.58 -6.35
N VAL A 191 -8.30 16.54 -6.95
CA VAL A 191 -7.25 16.29 -7.94
C VAL A 191 -5.95 16.96 -7.49
N VAL A 192 -4.95 16.17 -7.16
CA VAL A 192 -3.61 16.65 -6.79
C VAL A 192 -2.84 17.02 -8.06
N SER A 193 -2.79 18.30 -8.38
CA SER A 193 -2.16 18.83 -9.60
C SER A 193 -0.87 19.61 -9.37
N ASN A 194 -0.54 19.92 -8.11
CA ASN A 194 0.60 20.77 -7.74
C ASN A 194 1.30 20.25 -6.47
N TYR A 195 1.53 18.95 -6.39
CA TYR A 195 2.21 18.34 -5.25
C TYR A 195 3.59 18.96 -4.99
N SER A 196 3.94 19.06 -3.71
CA SER A 196 5.26 19.45 -3.25
C SER A 196 5.65 18.65 -2.02
N SER A 197 6.86 18.08 -2.03
CA SER A 197 7.39 17.24 -0.92
C SER A 197 8.05 18.07 0.21
N ARG A 198 7.92 19.41 0.21
CA ARG A 198 8.73 20.30 1.08
C ARG A 198 8.37 20.24 2.55
N SER A 199 7.11 19.97 2.89
CA SER A 199 6.64 19.94 4.28
C SER A 199 5.44 19.00 4.42
N GLY A 200 5.28 18.39 5.60
CA GLY A 200 4.17 17.49 5.90
C GLY A 200 4.60 16.33 6.79
N GLY A 201 3.69 15.42 7.05
CA GLY A 201 3.95 14.17 7.77
C GLY A 201 4.08 12.99 6.82
N GLY A 202 4.67 11.90 7.29
CA GLY A 202 4.75 10.66 6.50
C GLY A 202 3.39 9.97 6.39
N HIS A 203 2.95 9.67 5.17
CA HIS A 203 1.71 8.95 4.90
C HIS A 203 1.91 7.88 3.84
N SER A 204 1.11 6.81 3.93
CA SER A 204 1.13 5.72 2.95
C SER A 204 -0.28 5.45 2.45
N THR A 205 -0.40 5.37 1.13
CA THR A 205 -1.66 5.11 0.41
C THR A 205 -1.39 4.15 -0.76
N VAL A 206 -2.39 3.91 -1.61
CA VAL A 206 -2.26 3.02 -2.77
C VAL A 206 -2.63 3.77 -4.04
N PHE A 207 -1.73 3.73 -5.03
CA PHE A 207 -2.11 4.04 -6.41
C PHE A 207 -2.64 2.78 -7.08
N TRP A 208 -3.78 2.90 -7.72
CA TRP A 208 -4.36 1.82 -8.51
C TRP A 208 -5.22 2.35 -9.64
N GLN A 209 -4.90 1.97 -10.84
CA GLN A 209 -5.57 2.36 -12.09
C GLN A 209 -5.30 3.81 -12.53
N ARG A 210 -5.65 4.07 -13.77
CA ARG A 210 -5.64 5.38 -14.41
C ARG A 210 -7.02 5.70 -14.95
N ARG A 211 -7.44 6.95 -14.80
CA ARG A 211 -8.65 7.46 -15.43
C ARG A 211 -8.43 7.71 -16.92
N ALA A 212 -9.52 7.83 -17.69
CA ALA A 212 -9.47 8.27 -19.08
C ALA A 212 -8.80 9.64 -19.28
N SER A 213 -8.84 10.51 -18.26
CA SER A 213 -8.10 11.77 -18.21
C SER A 213 -6.56 11.59 -18.17
N GLY A 214 -6.08 10.40 -17.88
CA GLY A 214 -4.67 10.10 -17.61
C GLY A 214 -4.28 10.24 -16.15
N ASN A 215 -5.15 10.78 -15.29
CA ASN A 215 -4.89 10.88 -13.87
C ASN A 215 -4.82 9.51 -13.21
N ILE A 216 -4.07 9.43 -12.12
CA ILE A 216 -3.84 8.22 -11.33
C ILE A 216 -4.79 8.22 -10.13
N VAL A 217 -5.54 7.15 -9.93
CA VAL A 217 -6.42 6.98 -8.77
C VAL A 217 -5.60 6.64 -7.54
N ASN A 218 -5.81 7.38 -6.47
CA ASN A 218 -5.23 7.14 -5.16
C ASN A 218 -6.32 6.70 -4.18
N ILE A 219 -6.11 5.57 -3.52
CA ILE A 219 -7.00 5.03 -2.48
C ILE A 219 -6.38 5.36 -1.13
N ASN A 220 -7.07 6.18 -0.34
CA ASN A 220 -6.66 6.57 1.01
C ASN A 220 -7.33 5.68 2.06
N SER A 221 -6.84 5.76 3.29
CA SER A 221 -7.33 5.00 4.44
C SER A 221 -8.03 5.88 5.49
N TRP A 222 -8.78 6.90 5.03
CA TRP A 222 -9.52 7.81 5.92
C TRP A 222 -11.05 7.67 5.81
N GLY A 223 -11.50 6.52 5.30
CA GLY A 223 -12.90 6.18 5.12
C GLY A 223 -13.57 6.91 3.96
N THR A 224 -14.77 6.47 3.62
CA THR A 224 -15.54 6.98 2.48
C THR A 224 -16.09 8.39 2.66
N ARG A 225 -16.00 8.96 3.87
CA ARG A 225 -16.38 10.36 4.11
C ARG A 225 -15.32 11.37 3.67
N TRP A 226 -14.08 10.91 3.51
CA TRP A 226 -13.02 11.73 2.97
C TRP A 226 -13.13 11.76 1.44
N ASN A 227 -13.11 12.92 0.83
CA ASN A 227 -13.33 13.16 -0.62
C ASN A 227 -14.58 12.46 -1.22
N GLY A 228 -15.61 12.17 -0.39
CA GLY A 228 -16.88 11.61 -0.83
C GLY A 228 -16.91 10.09 -0.98
N ASP A 229 -15.79 9.44 -1.32
CA ASP A 229 -15.69 7.99 -1.52
C ASP A 229 -14.38 7.38 -0.98
N GLY A 230 -13.49 8.20 -0.42
CA GLY A 230 -12.21 7.77 0.15
C GLY A 230 -11.08 7.69 -0.88
N VAL A 231 -11.32 8.20 -2.09
CA VAL A 231 -10.33 8.27 -3.16
C VAL A 231 -10.16 9.69 -3.67
N HIS A 232 -9.07 9.91 -4.37
CA HIS A 232 -8.80 11.13 -5.12
C HIS A 232 -7.86 10.83 -6.31
N GLU A 233 -7.61 11.80 -7.13
CA GLU A 233 -6.79 11.64 -8.31
C GLU A 233 -5.47 12.41 -8.20
N TRP A 234 -4.45 11.90 -8.84
CA TRP A 234 -3.16 12.58 -8.98
C TRP A 234 -2.83 12.77 -10.47
N THR A 235 -2.41 13.98 -10.82
CA THR A 235 -1.86 14.19 -12.16
C THR A 235 -0.49 13.49 -12.27
N VAL A 236 -0.14 13.10 -13.50
CA VAL A 236 1.16 12.47 -13.78
C VAL A 236 2.32 13.39 -13.34
N ASP A 237 2.18 14.71 -13.51
CA ASP A 237 3.24 15.65 -13.11
C ASP A 237 3.40 15.74 -11.58
N SER A 238 2.31 15.64 -10.82
CA SER A 238 2.39 15.55 -9.36
C SER A 238 3.06 14.24 -8.90
N VAL A 239 2.85 13.14 -9.59
CA VAL A 239 3.54 11.87 -9.31
C VAL A 239 5.02 11.95 -9.67
N LYS A 240 5.39 12.60 -10.79
CA LYS A 240 6.80 12.88 -11.14
C LYS A 240 7.49 13.72 -10.05
N GLU A 241 6.80 14.71 -9.51
CA GLU A 241 7.36 15.52 -8.42
C GLU A 241 7.47 14.70 -7.13
N ALA A 242 6.50 13.85 -6.83
CA ALA A 242 6.58 12.93 -5.68
C ALA A 242 7.79 11.99 -5.77
N LEU A 243 8.07 11.41 -6.94
CA LEU A 243 9.23 10.54 -7.17
C LEU A 243 10.58 11.24 -6.93
N ARG A 244 10.65 12.58 -7.05
CA ARG A 244 11.83 13.37 -6.71
C ARG A 244 11.97 13.64 -5.22
N GLY A 245 10.93 13.36 -4.46
CA GLY A 245 10.88 13.58 -3.01
C GLY A 245 11.86 12.70 -2.28
N ARG A 246 12.71 13.30 -1.42
CA ARG A 246 13.75 12.58 -0.64
C ARG A 246 13.21 11.42 0.21
N TRP A 247 11.96 11.50 0.62
CA TRP A 247 11.32 10.57 1.55
C TRP A 247 10.23 9.72 0.87
N THR A 248 10.24 9.71 -0.44
CA THR A 248 9.23 9.00 -1.22
C THR A 248 9.71 7.60 -1.59
N VAL A 249 8.86 6.62 -1.38
CA VAL A 249 9.06 5.22 -1.78
C VAL A 249 7.80 4.74 -2.47
N PHE A 250 7.96 4.16 -3.65
CA PHE A 250 6.90 3.51 -4.41
C PHE A 250 7.25 2.05 -4.59
N ILE A 251 6.37 1.15 -4.16
CA ILE A 251 6.55 -0.29 -4.31
C ILE A 251 5.36 -0.84 -5.10
N GLY A 252 5.64 -1.37 -6.28
CA GLY A 252 4.68 -2.14 -7.06
C GLY A 252 4.56 -3.56 -6.52
N TYR A 253 3.34 -4.09 -6.50
CA TYR A 253 3.04 -5.46 -6.07
C TYR A 253 2.29 -6.21 -7.16
N ALA A 254 2.59 -7.49 -7.32
CA ALA A 254 1.89 -8.35 -8.26
C ALA A 254 1.41 -9.64 -7.57
N PRO A 255 0.26 -10.19 -7.98
CA PRO A 255 -0.31 -11.40 -7.39
C PRO A 255 0.45 -12.68 -7.74
N ASP A 256 1.55 -12.59 -8.50
CA ASP A 256 2.31 -13.77 -8.93
C ASP A 256 2.78 -14.61 -7.74
N GLY A 257 2.49 -15.90 -7.83
CA GLY A 257 2.81 -16.88 -6.80
C GLY A 257 2.15 -16.65 -5.44
N MET A 258 1.06 -15.89 -5.39
CA MET A 258 0.23 -15.80 -4.21
C MET A 258 -0.24 -17.21 -3.84
N SER A 259 0.25 -17.75 -2.71
CA SER A 259 -0.28 -19.01 -2.19
C SER A 259 -1.65 -18.74 -1.59
N PHE A 260 -2.67 -19.33 -2.16
CA PHE A 260 -4.01 -19.32 -1.59
C PHE A 260 -4.23 -20.60 -0.81
N PRO A 261 -4.79 -20.55 0.40
CA PRO A 261 -5.36 -21.76 1.00
C PRO A 261 -6.45 -22.26 0.05
N ALA A 262 -6.47 -23.59 -0.18
CA ALA A 262 -7.51 -24.22 -0.99
C ALA A 262 -8.89 -23.71 -0.53
N PRO A 263 -9.81 -23.36 -1.46
CA PRO A 263 -11.15 -22.94 -1.07
C PRO A 263 -11.76 -24.04 -0.19
N LYS A 264 -12.24 -23.66 1.00
CA LYS A 264 -13.03 -24.57 1.81
C LYS A 264 -14.22 -24.97 0.95
N ALA A 265 -14.39 -26.28 0.73
CA ALA A 265 -15.59 -26.80 0.09
C ALA A 265 -16.79 -26.25 0.87
N ILE A 266 -17.71 -25.61 0.17
CA ILE A 266 -18.99 -25.17 0.75
C ILE A 266 -19.75 -26.48 1.03
N SER A 267 -19.84 -26.83 2.32
CA SER A 267 -20.67 -27.93 2.79
C SER A 267 -22.14 -27.51 2.83
#